data_fb874e4a8bbb5aa0b58cdf08c1c86d50
#
_entry.id   fb874e4a8bbb5aa0b58cdf08c1c86d50
#
_cell.length_a   1.000
_cell.length_b   1.000
_cell.length_c   1.000
_cell.angle_alpha   90.00
_cell.angle_beta   90.00
_cell.angle_gamma   90.00
#
_symmetry.space_group_name_H-M   'P 1'
#
loop_
_entity.id
_entity.type
_entity.pdbx_description
1 polymer ?
#
loop_
_entity_poly.entity_id
_entity_poly.type
_entity_poly.pdbx_seq_one_letter_code
_entity_poly.pdbx_strand_id
1 'polypeptide(L)'
;MELHQFPRPPQDNGRGVHWSLSVYEWGKRNWDFWRDQLLAMKIKWVKIMDDGGGSGLRLARQLIDMEIMPVVRLYRPQQNPGNIGQRGRETVRRYIQAGAVYFETNNEPDLDLEWRAPKPPNWLDIVVDNFIIDADIILEEGGYPAVPAFGVGSQKDPFAKIVQRGRRDILDGGAWAAIHNYCLGRPLEYPNDPVNLEGVPITQEEWEAMGGMWAWEMGVDAVNEARRRMANPNASIMTDSTCFRGFEYLNHLIVQAVGHSIPIMMTEGGYNVGQRAGTTFGDDPRYPKPTPVVASQMNLEMFRYMQGDREILGQKVPDYFFAAMPWLIAAYRIGVYSPVAESQGPWFTHQFDQQFGLRGELPLVQMLKDLPTRVRQDGPVPPQWAKSPYHQELGRNWDCRLKYLGVRLEPVTDNSGPYWKLVRAQWFDEDEVVGAGYIFVKALDEKGNPIENATFIVARKDASDQVPTKGSIDGYWGNYPMYGCLGTYKVRMNHLGYPSETVAGLGLGLEDAPRLWTRTAFRLTFQLVKPDRSNGSGKPLDETERQAALRRAVINAAKPHLIPLDPSTPFHQYARRHGLGERLSTEFTLEHEGVQYKAQAFVKGVVYAPINAPDQVAHVPYTG
;
A
#
# COMPACT_ATOMS: atom_id res chain seq x y z
N MET A 1 -18.10 -6.57 19.35
CA MET A 1 -16.66 -6.71 19.14
C MET A 1 -15.96 -5.50 19.77
N GLU A 2 -14.92 -5.71 20.57
CA GLU A 2 -14.21 -4.63 21.24
C GLU A 2 -13.20 -3.96 20.30
N LEU A 3 -12.90 -2.67 20.49
CA LEU A 3 -12.01 -1.89 19.63
C LEU A 3 -10.62 -2.54 19.42
N HIS A 4 -10.06 -3.17 20.45
CA HIS A 4 -8.76 -3.82 20.40
C HIS A 4 -8.73 -5.13 19.59
N GLN A 5 -9.89 -5.67 19.23
CA GLN A 5 -10.02 -6.88 18.42
C GLN A 5 -10.00 -6.59 16.91
N PHE A 6 -10.18 -5.32 16.51
CA PHE A 6 -10.13 -4.94 15.11
C PHE A 6 -8.68 -4.92 14.62
N PRO A 7 -8.40 -5.48 13.43
CA PRO A 7 -7.06 -5.51 12.85
C PRO A 7 -6.46 -4.12 12.64
N ARG A 8 -5.17 -4.00 12.94
CA ARG A 8 -4.37 -2.80 12.71
C ARG A 8 -3.06 -3.17 12.03
N PRO A 9 -2.47 -2.27 11.24
CA PRO A 9 -1.13 -2.52 10.70
C PRO A 9 -0.10 -2.50 11.83
N PRO A 10 1.01 -3.26 11.72
CA PRO A 10 2.12 -3.17 12.66
C PRO A 10 2.63 -1.74 12.78
N GLN A 11 2.94 -1.31 14.00
CA GLN A 11 3.39 0.06 14.31
C GLN A 11 2.38 1.13 13.84
N ASP A 12 1.09 0.91 14.08
CA ASP A 12 0.03 1.84 13.71
C ASP A 12 0.24 3.23 14.33
N ASN A 13 0.26 4.24 13.49
CA ASN A 13 0.40 5.64 13.85
C ASN A 13 -0.83 6.49 13.43
N GLY A 14 -1.87 5.86 12.88
CA GLY A 14 -3.07 6.51 12.38
C GLY A 14 -2.89 7.32 11.09
N ARG A 15 -1.68 7.36 10.50
CA ARG A 15 -1.43 8.10 9.26
C ARG A 15 -1.91 7.30 8.06
N GLY A 16 -2.70 7.94 7.24
CA GLY A 16 -3.18 7.35 6.01
C GLY A 16 -3.27 8.34 4.86
N VAL A 17 -3.68 7.84 3.70
CA VAL A 17 -3.95 8.64 2.51
C VAL A 17 -4.96 7.93 1.61
N HIS A 18 -5.79 8.71 0.91
CA HIS A 18 -6.64 8.19 -0.15
C HIS A 18 -5.83 8.05 -1.44
N TRP A 19 -5.84 6.84 -2.03
CA TRP A 19 -5.20 6.59 -3.31
C TRP A 19 -6.05 7.12 -4.46
N SER A 20 -5.41 7.61 -5.51
CA SER A 20 -6.11 8.07 -6.72
C SER A 20 -6.06 7.02 -7.82
N LEU A 21 -7.18 6.81 -8.51
CA LEU A 21 -7.22 5.96 -9.70
C LEU A 21 -6.35 6.50 -10.84
N SER A 22 -6.18 7.83 -10.93
CA SER A 22 -5.38 8.47 -11.98
C SER A 22 -3.89 8.17 -11.89
N VAL A 23 -3.39 7.75 -10.73
CA VAL A 23 -1.98 7.40 -10.50
C VAL A 23 -1.76 5.89 -10.44
N TYR A 24 -2.85 5.13 -10.57
CA TYR A 24 -2.79 3.68 -10.55
C TYR A 24 -2.33 3.18 -11.91
N GLU A 25 -1.02 3.03 -12.05
CA GLU A 25 -0.40 2.39 -13.20
C GLU A 25 0.28 1.11 -12.77
N TRP A 26 0.12 0.11 -13.61
CA TRP A 26 0.81 -1.15 -13.50
C TRP A 26 2.28 -0.96 -13.87
N GLY A 27 3.14 -1.65 -13.17
CA GLY A 27 4.54 -1.70 -13.50
C GLY A 27 5.46 -1.37 -12.35
N LYS A 28 6.62 -2.01 -12.35
CA LYS A 28 7.60 -1.95 -11.28
C LYS A 28 8.12 -0.54 -11.01
N ARG A 29 8.37 0.25 -12.07
CA ARG A 29 8.92 1.59 -11.95
C ARG A 29 7.98 2.53 -11.19
N ASN A 30 6.69 2.50 -11.54
CA ASN A 30 5.69 3.33 -10.88
C ASN A 30 5.48 2.88 -9.44
N TRP A 31 5.41 1.56 -9.23
CA TRP A 31 5.28 1.02 -7.89
C TRP A 31 6.48 1.34 -7.00
N ASP A 32 7.72 1.19 -7.48
CA ASP A 32 8.92 1.51 -6.70
C ASP A 32 8.90 2.97 -6.21
N PHE A 33 8.50 3.91 -7.06
CA PHE A 33 8.36 5.32 -6.65
C PHE A 33 7.33 5.47 -5.52
N TRP A 34 6.11 4.99 -5.72
CA TRP A 34 5.04 5.16 -4.73
C TRP A 34 5.32 4.42 -3.44
N ARG A 35 5.87 3.22 -3.52
CA ARG A 35 6.35 2.46 -2.36
C ARG A 35 7.32 3.31 -1.52
N ASP A 36 8.33 3.88 -2.17
CA ASP A 36 9.35 4.67 -1.48
C ASP A 36 8.76 5.94 -0.86
N GLN A 37 7.78 6.58 -1.51
CA GLN A 37 7.07 7.73 -0.94
C GLN A 37 6.23 7.33 0.28
N LEU A 38 5.42 6.28 0.18
CA LEU A 38 4.57 5.81 1.28
C LEU A 38 5.41 5.42 2.52
N LEU A 39 6.51 4.69 2.30
CA LEU A 39 7.44 4.29 3.36
C LEU A 39 8.14 5.51 3.99
N ALA A 40 8.64 6.44 3.18
CA ALA A 40 9.30 7.65 3.68
C ALA A 40 8.35 8.53 4.51
N MET A 41 7.10 8.69 4.09
CA MET A 41 6.05 9.40 4.83
C MET A 41 5.49 8.60 6.02
N LYS A 42 5.89 7.32 6.17
CA LYS A 42 5.44 6.41 7.25
C LYS A 42 3.92 6.22 7.25
N ILE A 43 3.34 6.13 6.05
CA ILE A 43 1.91 5.83 5.87
C ILE A 43 1.63 4.40 6.32
N LYS A 44 0.54 4.21 7.06
CA LYS A 44 0.09 2.92 7.60
C LYS A 44 -1.30 2.50 7.11
N TRP A 45 -2.07 3.43 6.57
CA TRP A 45 -3.42 3.18 6.06
C TRP A 45 -3.57 3.78 4.67
N VAL A 46 -4.16 3.04 3.74
CA VAL A 46 -4.42 3.55 2.39
C VAL A 46 -5.83 3.14 1.95
N LYS A 47 -6.68 4.13 1.68
CA LYS A 47 -7.95 3.88 1.01
C LYS A 47 -7.71 3.68 -0.48
N ILE A 48 -8.16 2.57 -1.00
CA ILE A 48 -8.07 2.21 -2.42
C ILE A 48 -9.46 2.02 -3.02
N MET A 49 -9.56 2.22 -4.32
CA MET A 49 -10.81 2.05 -5.07
C MET A 49 -10.74 0.78 -5.91
N ASP A 50 -11.84 0.07 -5.98
CA ASP A 50 -12.02 -1.13 -6.80
C ASP A 50 -13.27 -0.96 -7.69
N ASP A 51 -13.21 -1.37 -8.95
CA ASP A 51 -14.30 -1.27 -9.91
C ASP A 51 -15.43 -2.32 -9.69
N GLY A 52 -15.36 -3.05 -8.58
CA GLY A 52 -16.25 -4.17 -8.26
C GLY A 52 -15.81 -5.50 -8.89
N GLY A 53 -14.66 -5.51 -9.59
CA GLY A 53 -14.11 -6.68 -10.26
C GLY A 53 -12.76 -7.17 -9.73
N GLY A 54 -12.17 -6.47 -8.76
CA GLY A 54 -10.86 -6.79 -8.19
C GLY A 54 -9.72 -5.97 -8.79
N SER A 55 -10.01 -4.83 -9.44
CA SER A 55 -8.99 -3.96 -10.07
C SER A 55 -7.94 -3.42 -9.09
N GLY A 56 -8.29 -3.25 -7.82
CA GLY A 56 -7.37 -2.80 -6.77
C GLY A 56 -6.61 -3.92 -6.04
N LEU A 57 -6.81 -5.18 -6.41
CA LEU A 57 -6.29 -6.32 -5.64
C LEU A 57 -4.76 -6.38 -5.61
N ARG A 58 -4.10 -6.08 -6.72
CA ARG A 58 -2.63 -6.01 -6.80
C ARG A 58 -2.08 -4.94 -5.87
N LEU A 59 -2.66 -3.73 -5.92
CA LEU A 59 -2.26 -2.65 -5.02
C LEU A 59 -2.45 -3.03 -3.55
N ALA A 60 -3.60 -3.64 -3.20
CA ALA A 60 -3.85 -4.09 -1.84
C ALA A 60 -2.75 -5.04 -1.32
N ARG A 61 -2.32 -5.99 -2.14
CA ARG A 61 -1.25 -6.93 -1.78
C ARG A 61 0.10 -6.26 -1.64
N GLN A 62 0.43 -5.33 -2.55
CA GLN A 62 1.66 -4.55 -2.47
C GLN A 62 1.71 -3.69 -1.20
N LEU A 63 0.57 -3.13 -0.78
CA LEU A 63 0.45 -2.41 0.49
C LEU A 63 0.64 -3.34 1.69
N ILE A 64 0.00 -4.51 1.69
CA ILE A 64 0.12 -5.52 2.75
C ILE A 64 1.56 -6.01 2.90
N ASP A 65 2.27 -6.23 1.80
CA ASP A 65 3.69 -6.63 1.83
C ASP A 65 4.59 -5.55 2.51
N MET A 66 4.12 -4.29 2.56
CA MET A 66 4.76 -3.17 3.26
C MET A 66 4.20 -2.92 4.67
N GLU A 67 3.34 -3.80 5.17
CA GLU A 67 2.64 -3.60 6.45
C GLU A 67 1.78 -2.33 6.49
N ILE A 68 1.13 -2.02 5.36
CA ILE A 68 0.16 -0.94 5.21
C ILE A 68 -1.24 -1.55 5.05
N MET A 69 -2.19 -1.11 5.86
CA MET A 69 -3.57 -1.62 5.84
C MET A 69 -4.36 -0.96 4.71
N PRO A 70 -4.81 -1.73 3.72
CA PRO A 70 -5.75 -1.22 2.71
C PRO A 70 -7.16 -1.15 3.27
N VAL A 71 -7.86 -0.06 2.96
CA VAL A 71 -9.31 0.10 3.12
C VAL A 71 -9.90 0.12 1.71
N VAL A 72 -10.69 -0.88 1.37
CA VAL A 72 -11.15 -1.09 -0.01
C VAL A 72 -12.54 -0.50 -0.19
N ARG A 73 -12.67 0.51 -1.05
CA ARG A 73 -13.96 0.98 -1.51
C ARG A 73 -14.33 0.26 -2.79
N LEU A 74 -15.44 -0.48 -2.76
CA LEU A 74 -16.03 -1.12 -3.93
C LEU A 74 -16.80 -0.08 -4.74
N TYR A 75 -16.07 0.64 -5.61
CA TYR A 75 -16.63 1.67 -6.46
C TYR A 75 -17.58 1.08 -7.49
N ARG A 76 -18.69 1.76 -7.68
CA ARG A 76 -19.64 1.43 -8.75
C ARG A 76 -19.63 2.53 -9.79
N PRO A 77 -19.37 2.22 -11.06
CA PRO A 77 -19.40 3.21 -12.12
C PRO A 77 -20.81 3.76 -12.37
N GLN A 78 -21.80 3.18 -11.74
CA GLN A 78 -23.19 3.62 -11.80
C GLN A 78 -23.53 4.25 -10.45
N GLN A 79 -23.57 5.56 -10.42
CA GLN A 79 -24.04 6.36 -9.31
C GLN A 79 -25.47 5.96 -8.96
N ASN A 80 -25.61 5.05 -8.03
CA ASN A 80 -26.89 4.64 -7.49
C ASN A 80 -26.63 3.79 -6.24
N PRO A 81 -26.88 4.29 -5.03
CA PRO A 81 -26.70 3.50 -3.82
C PRO A 81 -27.46 2.17 -3.92
N GLY A 82 -26.76 1.08 -3.80
CA GLY A 82 -27.28 -0.27 -3.94
C GLY A 82 -26.40 -1.25 -3.19
N ASN A 83 -26.67 -2.55 -3.30
CA ASN A 83 -25.84 -3.60 -2.70
C ASN A 83 -24.85 -4.20 -3.72
N ILE A 84 -23.82 -4.88 -3.19
CA ILE A 84 -22.73 -5.47 -3.98
C ILE A 84 -23.13 -6.76 -4.70
N GLY A 85 -24.14 -7.45 -4.22
CA GLY A 85 -24.63 -8.70 -4.79
C GLY A 85 -23.58 -9.83 -4.83
N GLN A 86 -23.88 -10.86 -5.63
CA GLN A 86 -23.02 -12.06 -5.70
C GLN A 86 -21.65 -11.78 -6.34
N ARG A 87 -21.57 -10.86 -7.30
CA ARG A 87 -20.29 -10.45 -7.91
C ARG A 87 -19.40 -9.75 -6.89
N GLY A 88 -19.99 -8.89 -6.07
CA GLY A 88 -19.26 -8.22 -5.00
C GLY A 88 -18.78 -9.20 -3.93
N ARG A 89 -19.56 -10.23 -3.60
CA ARG A 89 -19.15 -11.32 -2.67
C ARG A 89 -17.85 -11.98 -3.15
N GLU A 90 -17.76 -12.32 -4.43
CA GLU A 90 -16.54 -12.94 -4.98
C GLU A 90 -15.34 -12.00 -4.91
N THR A 91 -15.55 -10.71 -5.20
CA THR A 91 -14.51 -9.69 -5.07
C THR A 91 -14.04 -9.53 -3.63
N VAL A 92 -14.96 -9.40 -2.67
CA VAL A 92 -14.68 -9.34 -1.22
C VAL A 92 -13.86 -10.56 -0.78
N ARG A 93 -14.27 -11.76 -1.16
CA ARG A 93 -13.54 -13.01 -0.84
C ARG A 93 -12.09 -12.96 -1.31
N ARG A 94 -11.84 -12.49 -2.53
CA ARG A 94 -10.48 -12.38 -3.09
C ARG A 94 -9.62 -11.39 -2.30
N TYR A 95 -10.18 -10.25 -1.89
CA TYR A 95 -9.48 -9.28 -1.05
C TYR A 95 -9.16 -9.84 0.33
N ILE A 96 -10.11 -10.52 0.97
CA ILE A 96 -9.90 -11.15 2.29
C ILE A 96 -8.84 -12.24 2.21
N GLN A 97 -8.85 -13.07 1.17
CA GLN A 97 -7.78 -14.05 0.93
C GLN A 97 -6.41 -13.40 0.75
N ALA A 98 -6.36 -12.17 0.24
CA ALA A 98 -5.14 -11.38 0.13
C ALA A 98 -4.74 -10.71 1.44
N GLY A 99 -5.63 -10.61 2.43
CA GLY A 99 -5.41 -9.97 3.72
C GLY A 99 -5.95 -8.55 3.85
N ALA A 100 -6.69 -8.05 2.86
CA ALA A 100 -7.44 -6.80 2.97
C ALA A 100 -8.81 -7.08 3.58
N VAL A 101 -9.12 -6.45 4.71
CA VAL A 101 -10.27 -6.84 5.53
C VAL A 101 -11.31 -5.73 5.73
N TYR A 102 -10.99 -4.46 5.43
CA TYR A 102 -11.88 -3.32 5.60
C TYR A 102 -12.52 -2.90 4.28
N PHE A 103 -13.87 -2.77 4.25
CA PHE A 103 -14.61 -2.51 3.02
C PHE A 103 -15.61 -1.37 3.17
N GLU A 104 -15.65 -0.48 2.17
CA GLU A 104 -16.71 0.49 1.93
C GLU A 104 -17.50 0.11 0.68
N THR A 105 -18.82 0.27 0.70
CA THR A 105 -19.70 -0.15 -0.43
C THR A 105 -20.50 0.98 -1.05
N ASN A 106 -20.63 2.12 -0.38
CA ASN A 106 -21.33 3.31 -0.87
C ASN A 106 -20.54 4.58 -0.54
N ASN A 107 -20.80 5.66 -1.27
CA ASN A 107 -20.18 6.97 -1.10
C ASN A 107 -21.24 8.04 -0.97
N GLU A 108 -21.18 8.85 0.06
CA GLU A 108 -21.98 10.08 0.27
C GLU A 108 -23.41 9.99 -0.27
N PRO A 109 -24.18 8.95 0.10
CA PRO A 109 -25.49 8.68 -0.51
C PRO A 109 -26.56 9.71 -0.15
N ASP A 110 -26.24 10.68 0.69
CA ASP A 110 -27.06 11.85 0.99
C ASP A 110 -26.92 12.97 -0.05
N LEU A 111 -25.95 12.88 -0.97
CA LEU A 111 -25.77 13.83 -2.06
C LEU A 111 -26.57 13.43 -3.31
N ASP A 112 -27.22 14.39 -3.97
CA ASP A 112 -28.03 14.12 -5.17
C ASP A 112 -27.19 13.59 -6.33
N LEU A 113 -25.91 13.97 -6.40
CA LEU A 113 -24.99 13.52 -7.45
C LEU A 113 -24.66 12.00 -7.38
N GLU A 114 -24.90 11.36 -6.24
CA GLU A 114 -24.71 9.91 -6.08
C GLU A 114 -25.91 9.09 -6.58
N TRP A 115 -26.95 9.74 -7.11
CA TRP A 115 -28.15 9.11 -7.64
C TRP A 115 -28.29 9.35 -9.14
N ARG A 116 -28.66 8.31 -9.90
CA ARG A 116 -28.98 8.42 -11.35
C ARG A 116 -30.24 9.20 -11.66
N ALA A 117 -31.19 9.16 -10.74
CA ALA A 117 -32.46 9.87 -10.78
C ALA A 117 -32.54 10.77 -9.56
N PRO A 118 -33.51 11.68 -9.47
CA PRO A 118 -33.71 12.46 -8.26
C PRO A 118 -33.72 11.55 -7.02
N LYS A 119 -32.94 11.91 -6.02
CA LYS A 119 -32.83 11.16 -4.76
C LYS A 119 -34.24 10.99 -4.14
N PRO A 120 -34.69 9.75 -3.85
CA PRO A 120 -36.02 9.53 -3.33
C PRO A 120 -36.15 10.01 -1.88
N PRO A 121 -37.35 10.42 -1.42
CA PRO A 121 -37.53 10.90 -0.05
C PRO A 121 -37.11 9.89 1.04
N ASN A 122 -37.24 8.60 0.78
CA ASN A 122 -36.84 7.51 1.68
C ASN A 122 -35.42 6.97 1.40
N TRP A 123 -34.56 7.79 0.81
CA TRP A 123 -33.20 7.40 0.40
C TRP A 123 -32.39 6.77 1.54
N LEU A 124 -32.52 7.27 2.78
CA LEU A 124 -31.78 6.73 3.92
C LEU A 124 -32.20 5.29 4.26
N ASP A 125 -33.48 4.97 4.12
CA ASP A 125 -33.98 3.61 4.32
C ASP A 125 -33.43 2.67 3.25
N ILE A 126 -33.39 3.11 1.98
CA ILE A 126 -32.80 2.35 0.88
C ILE A 126 -31.31 2.09 1.12
N VAL A 127 -30.57 3.09 1.56
CA VAL A 127 -29.14 2.96 1.86
C VAL A 127 -28.90 1.98 3.01
N VAL A 128 -29.66 2.09 4.08
CA VAL A 128 -29.55 1.19 5.24
C VAL A 128 -29.91 -0.25 4.87
N ASP A 129 -30.97 -0.46 4.11
CA ASP A 129 -31.39 -1.80 3.68
C ASP A 129 -30.33 -2.46 2.76
N ASN A 130 -29.72 -1.70 1.85
CA ASN A 130 -28.60 -2.19 1.04
C ASN A 130 -27.31 -2.41 1.86
N PHE A 131 -27.02 -1.53 2.82
CA PHE A 131 -25.87 -1.72 3.72
C PHE A 131 -25.99 -3.01 4.53
N ILE A 132 -27.19 -3.36 5.03
CA ILE A 132 -27.42 -4.60 5.77
C ILE A 132 -27.08 -5.82 4.91
N ILE A 133 -27.48 -5.83 3.64
CA ILE A 133 -27.13 -6.90 2.68
C ILE A 133 -25.61 -6.96 2.46
N ASP A 134 -24.97 -5.82 2.26
CA ASP A 134 -23.53 -5.74 2.06
C ASP A 134 -22.77 -6.20 3.31
N ALA A 135 -23.23 -5.79 4.48
CA ALA A 135 -22.61 -6.14 5.76
C ALA A 135 -22.67 -7.66 6.01
N ASP A 136 -23.82 -8.29 5.75
CA ASP A 136 -23.94 -9.75 5.86
C ASP A 136 -22.92 -10.45 4.95
N ILE A 137 -22.82 -10.03 3.70
CA ILE A 137 -21.86 -10.60 2.74
C ILE A 137 -20.42 -10.44 3.23
N ILE A 138 -20.05 -9.25 3.69
CA ILE A 138 -18.67 -8.95 4.10
C ILE A 138 -18.31 -9.69 5.39
N LEU A 139 -19.21 -9.72 6.38
CA LEU A 139 -19.02 -10.43 7.65
C LEU A 139 -18.92 -11.95 7.45
N GLU A 140 -19.77 -12.53 6.60
CA GLU A 140 -19.73 -13.96 6.25
C GLU A 140 -18.42 -14.37 5.58
N GLU A 141 -17.81 -13.49 4.79
CA GLU A 141 -16.49 -13.73 4.18
C GLU A 141 -15.33 -13.44 5.16
N GLY A 142 -15.59 -12.88 6.36
CA GLY A 142 -14.59 -12.59 7.38
C GLY A 142 -13.98 -11.19 7.31
N GLY A 143 -14.64 -10.24 6.65
CA GLY A 143 -14.26 -8.84 6.58
C GLY A 143 -15.03 -7.93 7.52
N TYR A 144 -14.73 -6.64 7.48
CA TYR A 144 -15.32 -5.59 8.31
C TYR A 144 -16.02 -4.54 7.43
N PRO A 145 -17.37 -4.50 7.42
CA PRO A 145 -18.13 -3.56 6.59
C PRO A 145 -18.15 -2.15 7.20
N ALA A 146 -18.04 -1.13 6.36
CA ALA A 146 -18.24 0.26 6.74
C ALA A 146 -19.70 0.66 6.69
N VAL A 147 -20.25 1.21 7.76
CA VAL A 147 -21.41 2.08 7.64
C VAL A 147 -21.00 3.25 6.72
N PRO A 148 -21.76 3.53 5.64
CA PRO A 148 -21.32 4.49 4.62
C PRO A 148 -21.02 5.88 5.16
N ALA A 149 -19.95 6.51 4.66
CA ALA A 149 -19.71 7.92 4.89
C ALA A 149 -20.78 8.75 4.17
N PHE A 150 -21.30 9.75 4.85
CA PHE A 150 -22.15 10.78 4.28
C PHE A 150 -21.35 12.04 3.98
N GLY A 151 -21.92 12.93 3.20
CA GLY A 151 -21.34 14.25 2.92
C GLY A 151 -21.04 15.01 4.21
N VAL A 152 -20.01 15.85 4.17
CA VAL A 152 -19.50 16.56 5.35
C VAL A 152 -20.62 17.35 6.07
N GLY A 153 -20.70 17.18 7.40
CA GLY A 153 -21.70 17.85 8.23
C GLY A 153 -23.11 17.25 8.17
N SER A 154 -23.29 16.10 7.54
CA SER A 154 -24.59 15.40 7.52
C SER A 154 -25.06 15.08 8.94
N GLN A 155 -26.35 15.40 9.21
CA GLN A 155 -27.01 15.16 10.49
C GLN A 155 -27.91 13.92 10.46
N LYS A 156 -27.65 12.99 9.53
CA LYS A 156 -28.44 11.75 9.38
C LYS A 156 -27.87 10.66 10.27
N ASP A 157 -28.78 9.84 10.80
CA ASP A 157 -28.46 8.74 11.70
C ASP A 157 -28.79 7.39 11.05
N PRO A 158 -27.79 6.74 10.41
CA PRO A 158 -27.96 5.39 9.89
C PRO A 158 -27.95 4.34 11.01
N PHE A 159 -27.28 4.58 12.14
CA PHE A 159 -27.09 3.59 13.21
C PHE A 159 -28.41 3.29 13.90
N ALA A 160 -29.18 4.30 14.28
CA ALA A 160 -30.51 4.11 14.83
C ALA A 160 -31.42 3.32 13.86
N LYS A 161 -31.31 3.59 12.55
CA LYS A 161 -32.10 2.84 11.56
C LYS A 161 -31.66 1.37 11.43
N ILE A 162 -30.36 1.07 11.49
CA ILE A 162 -29.86 -0.32 11.52
C ILE A 162 -30.44 -1.06 12.73
N VAL A 163 -30.39 -0.42 13.91
CA VAL A 163 -30.97 -1.00 15.13
C VAL A 163 -32.49 -1.18 15.01
N GLN A 164 -33.23 -0.22 14.43
CA GLN A 164 -34.67 -0.31 14.16
C GLN A 164 -35.03 -1.48 13.22
N ARG A 165 -34.13 -1.87 12.31
CA ARG A 165 -34.25 -3.08 11.45
C ARG A 165 -34.00 -4.39 12.23
N GLY A 166 -33.66 -4.32 13.52
CA GLY A 166 -33.30 -5.49 14.32
C GLY A 166 -31.88 -6.01 14.02
N ARG A 167 -31.00 -5.21 13.38
CA ARG A 167 -29.69 -5.63 12.93
C ARG A 167 -28.55 -5.01 13.74
N ARG A 168 -28.77 -4.82 15.04
CA ARG A 168 -27.74 -4.41 15.98
C ARG A 168 -26.52 -5.35 15.95
N ASP A 169 -26.75 -6.63 15.66
CA ASP A 169 -25.71 -7.66 15.51
C ASP A 169 -24.60 -7.26 14.55
N ILE A 170 -24.89 -6.52 13.48
CA ILE A 170 -23.90 -6.01 12.53
C ILE A 170 -22.94 -5.02 13.23
N LEU A 171 -23.49 -4.09 14.01
CA LEU A 171 -22.70 -3.07 14.72
C LEU A 171 -21.87 -3.68 15.85
N ASP A 172 -22.43 -4.66 16.57
CA ASP A 172 -21.73 -5.39 17.62
C ASP A 172 -20.74 -6.44 17.05
N GLY A 173 -20.93 -6.88 15.81
CA GLY A 173 -20.24 -8.03 15.20
C GLY A 173 -18.99 -7.72 14.39
N GLY A 174 -18.72 -6.43 14.08
CA GLY A 174 -17.50 -6.09 13.30
C GLY A 174 -17.67 -4.95 12.31
N ALA A 175 -18.82 -4.28 12.28
CA ALA A 175 -18.94 -3.06 11.49
C ALA A 175 -18.08 -1.92 12.06
N TRP A 176 -17.66 -1.03 11.18
CA TRP A 176 -16.98 0.21 11.49
C TRP A 176 -17.70 1.37 10.78
N ALA A 177 -17.35 2.61 11.07
CA ALA A 177 -17.97 3.78 10.45
C ALA A 177 -16.94 4.56 9.62
N ALA A 178 -17.28 4.81 8.36
CA ALA A 178 -16.53 5.71 7.50
C ALA A 178 -17.01 7.15 7.72
N ILE A 179 -16.10 8.11 7.68
CA ILE A 179 -16.44 9.54 7.74
C ILE A 179 -15.67 10.32 6.67
N HIS A 180 -16.36 11.28 6.02
CA HIS A 180 -15.77 12.30 5.17
C HIS A 180 -15.80 13.61 5.94
N ASN A 181 -14.66 14.00 6.52
CA ASN A 181 -14.56 15.22 7.32
C ASN A 181 -13.57 16.21 6.71
N TYR A 182 -14.00 16.81 5.60
CA TYR A 182 -13.31 17.95 4.99
C TYR A 182 -13.31 19.14 5.94
N CYS A 183 -12.13 19.70 6.18
CA CYS A 183 -11.96 20.72 7.21
C CYS A 183 -12.37 22.14 6.77
N LEU A 184 -12.57 22.38 5.48
CA LEU A 184 -13.06 23.64 4.88
C LEU A 184 -12.27 24.90 5.32
N GLY A 185 -10.95 24.75 5.55
CA GLY A 185 -10.10 25.83 6.06
C GLY A 185 -10.27 26.16 7.55
N ARG A 186 -11.17 25.50 8.25
CA ARG A 186 -11.43 25.69 9.69
C ARG A 186 -10.36 25.00 10.54
N PRO A 187 -9.96 25.56 11.70
CA PRO A 187 -8.95 24.95 12.55
C PRO A 187 -9.42 23.61 13.14
N LEU A 188 -8.48 22.82 13.66
CA LEU A 188 -8.79 21.51 14.26
C LEU A 188 -9.73 21.63 15.48
N GLU A 189 -9.70 22.77 16.16
CA GLU A 189 -10.50 23.10 17.33
C GLU A 189 -11.97 23.45 16.99
N TYR A 190 -12.29 23.71 15.70
CA TYR A 190 -13.65 24.04 15.29
C TYR A 190 -14.64 22.92 15.72
N PRO A 191 -15.85 23.24 16.20
CA PRO A 191 -16.48 24.58 16.26
C PRO A 191 -16.18 25.37 17.55
N ASN A 192 -15.26 24.91 18.39
CA ASN A 192 -14.96 25.53 19.69
C ASN A 192 -13.75 26.47 19.67
N ASP A 193 -13.33 26.91 18.49
CA ASP A 193 -12.26 27.92 18.37
C ASP A 193 -12.76 29.34 18.65
N PRO A 194 -11.88 30.29 19.05
CA PRO A 194 -12.27 31.64 19.43
C PRO A 194 -12.90 32.46 18.30
N VAL A 195 -12.54 32.19 17.03
CA VAL A 195 -13.14 32.86 15.88
C VAL A 195 -14.61 32.50 15.74
N ASN A 196 -14.94 31.20 15.91
CA ASN A 196 -16.32 30.76 15.85
C ASN A 196 -17.13 31.12 17.10
N LEU A 197 -16.55 31.03 18.28
CA LEU A 197 -17.29 31.29 19.53
C LEU A 197 -17.50 32.80 19.78
N GLU A 198 -16.45 33.62 19.59
CA GLU A 198 -16.37 34.97 20.05
C GLU A 198 -16.25 36.00 18.91
N GLY A 199 -15.98 35.53 17.69
CA GLY A 199 -15.76 36.43 16.55
C GLY A 199 -14.46 37.22 16.67
N VAL A 200 -13.42 36.66 17.27
CA VAL A 200 -12.12 37.29 17.48
C VAL A 200 -11.63 37.93 16.17
N PRO A 201 -11.36 39.25 16.15
CA PRO A 201 -10.92 39.91 14.93
C PRO A 201 -9.51 39.53 14.52
N ILE A 202 -9.20 39.61 13.24
CA ILE A 202 -7.85 39.55 12.70
C ILE A 202 -7.32 40.98 12.50
N THR A 203 -6.02 41.17 12.77
CA THR A 203 -5.34 42.45 12.50
C THR A 203 -4.98 42.58 11.01
N GLN A 204 -4.67 43.79 10.56
CA GLN A 204 -4.17 44.03 9.21
C GLN A 204 -2.85 43.25 8.96
N GLU A 205 -1.96 43.25 9.95
CA GLU A 205 -0.65 42.55 9.86
C GLU A 205 -0.82 41.05 9.73
N GLU A 206 -1.68 40.42 10.56
CA GLU A 206 -1.99 38.99 10.46
C GLU A 206 -2.65 38.63 9.13
N TRP A 207 -3.55 39.49 8.63
CA TRP A 207 -4.22 39.30 7.35
C TRP A 207 -3.20 39.33 6.18
N GLU A 208 -2.25 40.27 6.20
CA GLU A 208 -1.18 40.35 5.21
C GLU A 208 -0.22 39.19 5.29
N ALA A 209 0.17 38.76 6.51
CA ALA A 209 1.04 37.61 6.74
C ALA A 209 0.46 36.29 6.22
N MET A 210 -0.87 36.18 6.18
CA MET A 210 -1.56 34.99 5.63
C MET A 210 -1.80 35.05 4.11
N GLY A 211 -1.18 36.00 3.40
CA GLY A 211 -1.23 36.10 1.95
C GLY A 211 -2.32 37.01 1.40
N GLY A 212 -2.94 37.82 2.23
CA GLY A 212 -3.86 38.90 1.84
C GLY A 212 -5.01 38.38 0.96
N MET A 213 -5.23 39.05 -0.17
CA MET A 213 -6.36 38.75 -1.09
C MET A 213 -6.41 37.32 -1.61
N TRP A 214 -5.30 36.58 -1.58
CA TRP A 214 -5.32 35.17 -2.01
C TRP A 214 -5.97 34.25 -0.95
N ALA A 215 -5.70 34.52 0.33
CA ALA A 215 -6.27 33.76 1.44
C ALA A 215 -7.76 34.03 1.65
N TRP A 216 -8.14 35.34 1.53
CA TRP A 216 -9.54 35.78 1.59
C TRP A 216 -9.83 36.63 0.34
N GLU A 217 -10.83 36.42 -0.37
CA GLU A 217 -11.27 37.33 -1.45
C GLU A 217 -11.92 38.59 -0.88
N MET A 218 -11.60 38.95 0.37
CA MET A 218 -12.17 40.00 1.17
C MET A 218 -11.08 40.78 1.89
N GLY A 219 -11.25 42.08 2.08
CA GLY A 219 -10.37 42.88 2.93
C GLY A 219 -10.60 42.61 4.43
N VAL A 220 -9.64 43.02 5.26
CA VAL A 220 -9.63 42.79 6.72
C VAL A 220 -10.95 43.22 7.40
N ASP A 221 -11.51 44.36 7.03
CA ASP A 221 -12.77 44.87 7.61
C ASP A 221 -13.95 43.93 7.31
N ALA A 222 -14.03 43.42 6.08
CA ALA A 222 -15.10 42.52 5.68
C ALA A 222 -14.95 41.13 6.35
N VAL A 223 -13.73 40.64 6.53
CA VAL A 223 -13.46 39.40 7.31
C VAL A 223 -13.89 39.63 8.76
N ASN A 224 -13.52 40.73 9.38
CA ASN A 224 -13.86 41.03 10.76
C ASN A 224 -15.38 41.22 10.96
N GLU A 225 -16.07 41.80 9.99
CA GLU A 225 -17.52 41.86 10.00
C GLU A 225 -18.16 40.48 9.91
N ALA A 226 -17.64 39.60 9.05
CA ALA A 226 -18.09 38.21 8.98
C ALA A 226 -17.85 37.45 10.31
N ARG A 227 -16.68 37.61 10.93
CA ARG A 227 -16.35 37.00 12.23
C ARG A 227 -17.35 37.46 13.31
N ARG A 228 -17.58 38.77 13.45
CA ARG A 228 -18.55 39.30 14.43
C ARG A 228 -19.97 38.81 14.18
N ARG A 229 -20.44 38.87 12.93
CA ARG A 229 -21.81 38.50 12.56
C ARG A 229 -22.09 37.01 12.73
N MET A 230 -21.10 36.16 12.46
CA MET A 230 -21.26 34.72 12.47
C MET A 230 -20.76 34.08 13.77
N ALA A 231 -20.35 34.87 14.75
CA ALA A 231 -19.99 34.34 16.07
C ALA A 231 -21.16 33.60 16.71
N ASN A 232 -20.86 32.42 17.27
CA ASN A 232 -21.85 31.57 17.92
C ASN A 232 -21.31 31.02 19.25
N PRO A 233 -21.50 31.71 20.38
CA PRO A 233 -21.01 31.24 21.68
C PRO A 233 -21.56 29.87 22.13
N ASN A 234 -22.65 29.43 21.54
CA ASN A 234 -23.29 28.14 21.83
C ASN A 234 -22.93 27.05 20.83
N ALA A 235 -21.96 27.28 19.94
CA ALA A 235 -21.53 26.29 18.98
C ALA A 235 -20.96 25.06 19.68
N SER A 236 -21.34 23.91 19.17
CA SER A 236 -20.85 22.61 19.63
C SER A 236 -20.75 21.63 18.46
N ILE A 237 -20.04 20.55 18.65
CA ILE A 237 -19.96 19.49 17.64
C ILE A 237 -21.33 18.86 17.33
N MET A 238 -22.28 18.96 18.24
CA MET A 238 -23.65 18.48 18.05
C MET A 238 -24.50 19.40 17.16
N THR A 239 -24.14 20.69 17.07
CA THR A 239 -24.87 21.68 16.25
C THR A 239 -24.17 21.97 14.93
N ASP A 240 -22.85 21.77 14.85
CA ASP A 240 -22.05 21.89 13.62
C ASP A 240 -20.88 20.91 13.61
N SER A 241 -21.05 19.80 12.92
CA SER A 241 -20.04 18.75 12.72
C SER A 241 -19.26 18.91 11.41
N THR A 242 -19.37 20.06 10.74
CA THR A 242 -18.70 20.35 9.45
C THR A 242 -17.24 20.73 9.65
N CYS A 243 -16.43 19.79 10.16
CA CYS A 243 -15.03 20.01 10.54
C CYS A 243 -14.29 18.68 10.75
N PHE A 244 -12.99 18.76 11.05
CA PHE A 244 -12.19 17.60 11.39
C PHE A 244 -12.80 16.77 12.54
N ARG A 245 -13.30 17.42 13.59
CA ARG A 245 -13.89 16.77 14.77
C ARG A 245 -15.26 16.12 14.53
N GLY A 246 -15.79 16.14 13.31
CA GLY A 246 -17.05 15.47 12.95
C GLY A 246 -17.14 14.01 13.40
N PHE A 247 -15.99 13.33 13.61
CA PHE A 247 -15.94 11.98 14.16
C PHE A 247 -16.50 11.89 15.60
N GLU A 248 -16.45 12.95 16.39
CA GLU A 248 -17.04 12.99 17.74
C GLU A 248 -18.58 12.97 17.68
N TYR A 249 -19.16 13.71 16.73
CA TYR A 249 -20.60 13.67 16.46
C TYR A 249 -21.02 12.26 16.00
N LEU A 250 -20.26 11.67 15.08
CA LEU A 250 -20.55 10.34 14.57
C LEU A 250 -20.50 9.29 15.70
N ASN A 251 -19.48 9.37 16.57
CA ASN A 251 -19.38 8.50 17.75
C ASN A 251 -20.55 8.69 18.72
N HIS A 252 -21.02 9.93 18.89
CA HIS A 252 -22.20 10.20 19.70
C HIS A 252 -23.43 9.43 19.18
N LEU A 253 -23.69 9.44 17.88
CA LEU A 253 -24.80 8.68 17.27
C LEU A 253 -24.61 7.17 17.48
N ILE A 254 -23.40 6.66 17.30
CA ILE A 254 -23.07 5.24 17.51
C ILE A 254 -23.36 4.84 18.95
N VAL A 255 -22.84 5.58 19.93
CA VAL A 255 -23.03 5.29 21.35
C VAL A 255 -24.51 5.37 21.76
N GLN A 256 -25.26 6.33 21.20
CA GLN A 256 -26.72 6.38 21.41
C GLN A 256 -27.43 5.14 20.86
N ALA A 257 -26.99 4.62 19.72
CA ALA A 257 -27.63 3.47 19.08
C ALA A 257 -27.28 2.14 19.76
N VAL A 258 -26.00 1.93 20.14
CA VAL A 258 -25.52 0.61 20.61
C VAL A 258 -24.85 0.62 21.99
N GLY A 259 -24.67 1.79 22.62
CA GLY A 259 -24.12 1.92 23.98
C GLY A 259 -22.60 1.84 24.08
N HIS A 260 -21.89 1.67 22.97
CA HIS A 260 -20.42 1.65 22.90
C HIS A 260 -19.91 2.22 21.57
N SER A 261 -18.63 2.59 21.52
CA SER A 261 -17.99 3.02 20.29
C SER A 261 -17.63 1.84 19.40
N ILE A 262 -17.69 2.05 18.08
CA ILE A 262 -17.09 1.18 17.07
C ILE A 262 -15.94 1.93 16.37
N PRO A 263 -15.04 1.27 15.61
CA PRO A 263 -14.00 1.98 14.90
C PRO A 263 -14.56 3.03 13.95
N ILE A 264 -13.95 4.21 13.93
CA ILE A 264 -14.24 5.28 12.96
C ILE A 264 -12.95 5.54 12.19
N MET A 265 -13.05 5.66 10.85
CA MET A 265 -11.93 6.05 10.00
C MET A 265 -12.35 7.21 9.09
N MET A 266 -11.51 8.23 9.02
CA MET A 266 -11.62 9.26 7.99
C MET A 266 -11.14 8.68 6.68
N THR A 267 -12.05 8.44 5.76
CA THR A 267 -11.75 7.81 4.47
C THR A 267 -11.67 8.81 3.33
N GLU A 268 -12.14 10.03 3.55
CA GLU A 268 -11.89 11.24 2.75
C GLU A 268 -11.90 12.47 3.66
N GLY A 269 -11.27 13.55 3.23
CA GLY A 269 -11.28 14.77 4.02
C GLY A 269 -9.92 15.46 4.08
N GLY A 270 -9.63 16.09 5.23
CA GLY A 270 -8.42 16.87 5.46
C GLY A 270 -8.51 18.30 4.96
N TYR A 271 -7.35 18.95 4.87
CA TYR A 271 -7.23 20.33 4.41
C TYR A 271 -6.77 20.35 2.95
N ASN A 272 -7.64 20.87 2.11
CA ASN A 272 -7.34 21.09 0.70
C ASN A 272 -6.77 22.49 0.50
N VAL A 273 -5.92 22.66 -0.51
CA VAL A 273 -5.49 24.00 -0.93
C VAL A 273 -6.71 24.80 -1.39
N GLY A 274 -6.82 26.04 -0.98
CA GLY A 274 -7.99 26.89 -1.20
C GLY A 274 -8.43 26.91 -2.65
N GLN A 275 -9.74 26.84 -2.83
CA GLN A 275 -10.38 26.64 -4.12
C GLN A 275 -10.42 27.90 -4.98
N ARG A 276 -10.50 27.69 -6.30
CA ARG A 276 -10.99 28.73 -7.22
C ARG A 276 -12.48 28.96 -6.97
N ALA A 277 -12.92 30.22 -7.14
CA ALA A 277 -14.32 30.59 -7.09
C ALA A 277 -15.18 29.65 -7.97
N GLY A 278 -16.28 29.15 -7.42
CA GLY A 278 -17.26 28.32 -8.14
C GLY A 278 -17.26 26.83 -7.80
N THR A 279 -16.51 26.37 -6.83
CA THR A 279 -16.60 25.00 -6.35
C THR A 279 -17.58 24.84 -5.18
N THR A 280 -18.15 23.63 -5.05
CA THR A 280 -19.32 23.30 -4.21
C THR A 280 -19.09 23.31 -2.70
N PHE A 281 -17.85 23.46 -2.24
CA PHE A 281 -17.57 23.60 -0.82
C PHE A 281 -17.62 25.09 -0.47
N GLY A 282 -18.69 25.50 0.19
CA GLY A 282 -18.87 26.87 0.61
C GLY A 282 -17.69 27.36 1.45
N ASP A 283 -17.06 28.43 1.00
CA ASP A 283 -16.00 29.09 1.76
C ASP A 283 -16.61 29.70 3.02
N ASP A 284 -16.01 29.41 4.17
CA ASP A 284 -16.32 30.12 5.39
C ASP A 284 -15.49 31.41 5.42
N PRO A 285 -16.14 32.61 5.28
CA PRO A 285 -15.42 33.87 5.15
C PRO A 285 -14.67 34.30 6.42
N ARG A 286 -14.86 33.57 7.52
CA ARG A 286 -14.17 33.84 8.79
C ARG A 286 -12.75 33.31 8.81
N TYR A 287 -12.46 32.30 7.96
CA TYR A 287 -11.18 31.59 7.93
C TYR A 287 -10.49 31.77 6.58
N PRO A 288 -9.14 31.77 6.55
CA PRO A 288 -8.40 31.94 5.31
C PRO A 288 -8.57 30.71 4.41
N LYS A 289 -8.59 30.93 3.11
CA LYS A 289 -8.42 29.86 2.13
C LYS A 289 -6.99 29.31 2.25
N PRO A 290 -6.77 28.04 2.55
CA PRO A 290 -5.43 27.52 2.78
C PRO A 290 -4.58 27.61 1.51
N THR A 291 -3.43 28.29 1.60
CA THR A 291 -2.36 28.16 0.60
C THR A 291 -1.74 26.76 0.66
N PRO A 292 -0.92 26.34 -0.33
CA PRO A 292 -0.18 25.06 -0.24
C PRO A 292 0.59 24.88 1.06
N VAL A 293 1.20 25.95 1.59
CA VAL A 293 1.93 25.92 2.86
C VAL A 293 0.99 25.75 4.04
N VAL A 294 -0.08 26.56 4.11
CA VAL A 294 -1.06 26.53 5.20
C VAL A 294 -1.79 25.18 5.23
N ALA A 295 -2.29 24.72 4.07
CA ALA A 295 -2.95 23.41 3.98
C ALA A 295 -2.02 22.28 4.41
N SER A 296 -0.74 22.35 4.02
CA SER A 296 0.28 21.36 4.43
C SER A 296 0.50 21.38 5.93
N GLN A 297 0.63 22.56 6.53
CA GLN A 297 0.82 22.69 7.98
C GLN A 297 -0.40 22.18 8.75
N MET A 298 -1.61 22.49 8.31
CA MET A 298 -2.85 22.03 8.96
C MET A 298 -3.01 20.50 8.86
N ASN A 299 -2.69 19.88 7.71
CA ASN A 299 -2.66 18.43 7.58
C ASN A 299 -1.56 17.79 8.45
N LEU A 300 -0.39 18.43 8.58
CA LEU A 300 0.67 17.96 9.47
C LEU A 300 0.18 17.94 10.93
N GLU A 301 -0.49 19.01 11.38
CA GLU A 301 -1.05 19.08 12.73
C GLU A 301 -2.14 18.02 12.97
N MET A 302 -2.96 17.74 11.96
CA MET A 302 -3.91 16.63 11.99
C MET A 302 -3.19 15.28 12.19
N PHE A 303 -2.10 15.01 11.48
CA PHE A 303 -1.34 13.77 11.64
C PHE A 303 -0.60 13.71 12.98
N ARG A 304 -0.15 14.84 13.51
CA ARG A 304 0.39 14.90 14.89
C ARG A 304 -0.67 14.53 15.92
N TYR A 305 -1.91 15.00 15.76
CA TYR A 305 -3.03 14.56 16.58
C TYR A 305 -3.29 13.06 16.42
N MET A 306 -3.35 12.56 15.19
CA MET A 306 -3.60 11.14 14.92
C MET A 306 -2.58 10.22 15.57
N GLN A 307 -1.32 10.59 15.66
CA GLN A 307 -0.28 9.79 16.33
C GLN A 307 -0.11 10.12 17.83
N GLY A 308 -0.93 11.02 18.38
CA GLY A 308 -0.93 11.38 19.80
C GLY A 308 0.16 12.35 20.25
N ASP A 309 0.80 13.08 19.32
CA ASP A 309 1.79 14.13 19.62
C ASP A 309 1.15 15.49 19.86
N ARG A 310 -0.11 15.63 19.59
CA ARG A 310 -0.89 16.84 19.78
C ARG A 310 -2.20 16.51 20.47
N GLU A 311 -2.70 17.44 21.25
CA GLU A 311 -4.05 17.44 21.81
C GLU A 311 -4.90 18.51 21.12
N ILE A 312 -6.19 18.25 20.98
CA ILE A 312 -7.19 19.22 20.55
C ILE A 312 -8.08 19.53 21.75
N LEU A 313 -8.16 20.79 22.13
CA LEU A 313 -8.90 21.25 23.34
C LEU A 313 -8.54 20.43 24.59
N GLY A 314 -7.25 20.08 24.77
CA GLY A 314 -6.77 19.29 25.89
C GLY A 314 -7.11 17.80 25.83
N GLN A 315 -7.63 17.32 24.70
CA GLN A 315 -8.00 15.91 24.52
C GLN A 315 -7.10 15.22 23.50
N LYS A 316 -6.66 14.02 23.85
CA LYS A 316 -5.93 13.14 22.94
C LYS A 316 -6.89 12.50 21.95
N VAL A 317 -6.32 12.02 20.85
CA VAL A 317 -7.07 11.22 19.87
C VAL A 317 -7.72 10.00 20.58
N PRO A 318 -9.03 9.81 20.44
CA PRO A 318 -9.71 8.68 21.09
C PRO A 318 -9.40 7.35 20.41
N ASP A 319 -9.45 6.26 21.16
CA ASP A 319 -9.12 4.92 20.67
C ASP A 319 -10.03 4.43 19.53
N TYR A 320 -11.26 4.92 19.46
CA TYR A 320 -12.19 4.58 18.39
C TYR A 320 -11.89 5.27 17.05
N PHE A 321 -11.07 6.34 17.02
CA PHE A 321 -10.70 7.02 15.79
C PHE A 321 -9.41 6.43 15.24
N PHE A 322 -9.51 5.43 14.33
CA PHE A 322 -8.41 4.57 13.92
C PHE A 322 -7.41 5.24 12.99
N ALA A 323 -7.89 5.85 11.93
CA ALA A 323 -7.02 6.40 10.89
C ALA A 323 -7.62 7.65 10.23
N ALA A 324 -6.74 8.49 9.69
CA ALA A 324 -7.11 9.58 8.82
C ALA A 324 -6.47 9.37 7.44
N MET A 325 -7.29 9.25 6.41
CA MET A 325 -6.90 9.06 5.01
C MET A 325 -7.37 10.24 4.15
N PRO A 326 -6.71 11.41 4.24
CA PRO A 326 -7.10 12.60 3.49
C PRO A 326 -7.13 12.35 1.98
N TRP A 327 -8.01 13.07 1.33
CA TRP A 327 -8.07 13.19 -0.11
C TRP A 327 -6.97 14.14 -0.59
N LEU A 328 -5.96 13.85 -1.42
CA LEU A 328 -5.72 12.61 -2.13
C LEU A 328 -4.22 12.54 -2.41
N ILE A 329 -3.65 11.36 -2.67
CA ILE A 329 -2.20 11.24 -2.82
C ILE A 329 -1.64 12.01 -4.01
N ALA A 330 -2.25 11.93 -5.19
CA ALA A 330 -1.72 12.57 -6.40
C ALA A 330 -2.77 12.88 -7.46
N ALA A 331 -2.47 13.86 -8.30
CA ALA A 331 -3.25 14.24 -9.47
C ALA A 331 -2.53 13.99 -10.80
N TYR A 332 -1.41 13.28 -10.80
CA TYR A 332 -0.67 12.97 -12.02
C TYR A 332 -0.01 11.59 -11.93
N ARG A 333 0.33 11.04 -13.10
CA ARG A 333 1.14 9.83 -13.24
C ARG A 333 2.62 10.19 -13.27
N ILE A 334 3.49 9.31 -12.81
CA ILE A 334 4.93 9.52 -12.88
C ILE A 334 5.37 9.71 -14.34
N GLY A 335 6.03 10.83 -14.62
CA GLY A 335 6.56 11.16 -15.94
C GLY A 335 5.50 11.57 -16.97
N VAL A 336 4.22 11.64 -16.59
CA VAL A 336 3.15 12.14 -17.44
C VAL A 336 2.38 13.19 -16.64
N TYR A 337 2.56 14.47 -17.00
CA TYR A 337 1.70 15.53 -16.50
C TYR A 337 0.29 15.30 -17.07
N SER A 338 -0.61 14.83 -16.27
CA SER A 338 -2.03 14.90 -16.55
C SER A 338 -2.61 15.97 -15.65
N PRO A 339 -3.13 17.08 -16.20
CA PRO A 339 -3.99 17.97 -15.43
C PRO A 339 -5.31 17.22 -15.21
N VAL A 340 -5.30 16.21 -14.35
CA VAL A 340 -6.54 15.60 -13.91
C VAL A 340 -7.28 16.70 -13.19
N ALA A 341 -8.49 17.00 -13.65
CA ALA A 341 -9.40 17.95 -13.02
C ALA A 341 -9.87 17.46 -11.64
N GLU A 342 -9.17 16.52 -11.04
CA GLU A 342 -9.38 16.04 -9.69
C GLU A 342 -8.86 17.10 -8.72
N SER A 343 -9.72 18.07 -8.53
CA SER A 343 -9.96 18.80 -7.29
C SER A 343 -8.83 18.81 -6.24
N GLN A 344 -8.29 19.92 -5.97
CA GLN A 344 -8.27 20.59 -4.67
C GLN A 344 -7.42 20.03 -3.52
N GLY A 345 -6.89 18.82 -3.57
CA GLY A 345 -6.18 18.29 -2.41
C GLY A 345 -5.02 17.33 -2.68
N PRO A 346 -4.58 17.14 -3.93
CA PRO A 346 -3.53 16.15 -4.17
C PRO A 346 -2.20 16.62 -3.59
N TRP A 347 -1.51 15.69 -2.91
CA TRP A 347 -0.21 15.97 -2.32
C TRP A 347 0.90 16.05 -3.37
N PHE A 348 0.81 15.19 -4.41
CA PHE A 348 1.69 15.24 -5.57
C PHE A 348 0.93 15.91 -6.73
N THR A 349 1.31 17.15 -7.06
CA THR A 349 0.63 17.97 -8.07
C THR A 349 1.55 19.07 -8.59
N HIS A 350 1.48 19.34 -9.89
CA HIS A 350 2.14 20.50 -10.52
C HIS A 350 1.27 21.77 -10.55
N GLN A 351 0.03 21.69 -10.03
CA GLN A 351 -0.93 22.77 -10.12
C GLN A 351 -0.43 24.09 -9.51
N PHE A 352 0.40 24.02 -8.49
CA PHE A 352 0.85 25.17 -7.71
C PHE A 352 2.33 25.54 -7.94
N ASP A 353 3.04 24.83 -8.82
CA ASP A 353 4.48 25.02 -9.04
C ASP A 353 4.81 26.44 -9.45
N GLN A 354 4.11 26.98 -10.45
CA GLN A 354 4.38 28.31 -10.97
C GLN A 354 4.11 29.43 -9.98
N GLN A 355 3.01 29.30 -9.21
CA GLN A 355 2.56 30.36 -8.29
C GLN A 355 3.34 30.35 -6.97
N PHE A 356 3.73 29.18 -6.46
CA PHE A 356 4.34 29.00 -5.14
C PHE A 356 5.78 28.46 -5.19
N GLY A 357 6.38 28.32 -6.37
CA GLY A 357 7.73 27.80 -6.52
C GLY A 357 7.90 26.34 -6.11
N LEU A 358 6.81 25.55 -6.17
CA LEU A 358 6.84 24.12 -5.85
C LEU A 358 7.41 23.31 -7.01
N ARG A 359 7.64 22.03 -6.77
CA ARG A 359 8.25 21.11 -7.74
C ARG A 359 7.48 19.78 -7.83
N GLY A 360 6.17 19.87 -8.10
CA GLY A 360 5.33 18.68 -8.30
C GLY A 360 4.82 18.04 -7.01
N GLU A 361 5.07 18.63 -5.85
CA GLU A 361 4.56 18.14 -4.57
C GLU A 361 4.26 19.29 -3.59
N LEU A 362 3.27 19.10 -2.72
CA LEU A 362 3.00 20.03 -1.62
C LEU A 362 4.08 19.89 -0.53
N PRO A 363 4.35 20.96 0.24
CA PRO A 363 5.25 20.91 1.40
C PRO A 363 4.94 19.79 2.38
N LEU A 364 3.68 19.37 2.49
CA LEU A 364 3.23 18.27 3.34
C LEU A 364 4.02 16.98 3.12
N VAL A 365 4.38 16.67 1.88
CA VAL A 365 5.12 15.44 1.55
C VAL A 365 6.44 15.40 2.31
N GLN A 366 7.22 16.48 2.24
CA GLN A 366 8.50 16.56 2.98
C GLN A 366 8.26 16.64 4.49
N MET A 367 7.28 17.42 4.95
CA MET A 367 6.93 17.52 6.36
C MET A 367 6.57 16.15 6.97
N LEU A 368 5.87 15.28 6.23
CA LEU A 368 5.55 13.92 6.69
C LEU A 368 6.76 12.99 6.72
N LYS A 369 7.69 13.14 5.75
CA LYS A 369 8.97 12.41 5.76
C LYS A 369 9.79 12.75 7.00
N ASP A 370 9.80 14.02 7.39
CA ASP A 370 10.56 14.55 8.53
C ASP A 370 9.86 14.30 9.87
N LEU A 371 8.53 14.13 9.88
CA LEU A 371 7.77 13.89 11.10
C LEU A 371 8.14 12.53 11.72
N PRO A 372 8.71 12.49 12.95
CA PRO A 372 9.03 11.23 13.64
C PRO A 372 7.81 10.32 13.74
N THR A 373 8.03 9.02 13.70
CA THR A 373 6.95 8.04 13.93
C THR A 373 6.72 7.89 15.43
N ARG A 374 5.45 7.93 15.82
CA ARG A 374 5.02 7.51 17.14
C ARG A 374 3.96 6.42 16.97
N VAL A 375 4.24 5.26 17.52
CA VAL A 375 3.29 4.17 17.54
C VAL A 375 2.18 4.54 18.52
N ARG A 376 0.96 4.49 18.03
CA ARG A 376 -0.22 4.85 18.79
C ARG A 376 -0.81 3.63 19.50
N GLN A 377 -0.95 2.56 18.77
CA GLN A 377 -1.54 1.32 19.27
C GLN A 377 -1.09 0.14 18.41
N ASP A 378 -0.76 -0.97 19.07
CA ASP A 378 -0.63 -2.26 18.40
C ASP A 378 -2.00 -2.97 18.46
N GLY A 379 -2.33 -3.71 17.41
CA GLY A 379 -3.53 -4.51 17.30
C GLY A 379 -3.24 -5.83 16.60
N PRO A 380 -4.22 -6.73 16.53
CA PRO A 380 -4.06 -7.96 15.76
C PRO A 380 -3.87 -7.60 14.29
N VAL A 381 -2.94 -8.27 13.62
CA VAL A 381 -2.85 -8.23 12.16
C VAL A 381 -3.75 -9.30 11.56
N PRO A 382 -4.31 -9.09 10.35
CA PRO A 382 -5.06 -10.15 9.68
C PRO A 382 -4.23 -11.44 9.59
N PRO A 383 -4.80 -12.61 9.87
CA PRO A 383 -4.06 -13.90 9.80
C PRO A 383 -3.37 -14.14 8.46
N GLN A 384 -3.94 -13.61 7.38
CA GLN A 384 -3.39 -13.70 6.03
C GLN A 384 -2.05 -12.95 5.86
N TRP A 385 -1.71 -12.02 6.76
CA TRP A 385 -0.43 -11.29 6.75
C TRP A 385 0.72 -12.13 7.31
N ALA A 386 0.41 -13.20 8.02
CA ALA A 386 1.44 -14.17 8.41
C ALA A 386 2.14 -14.64 7.14
N LYS A 387 3.47 -14.51 7.11
CA LYS A 387 4.29 -14.97 5.98
C LYS A 387 3.86 -16.40 5.67
N SER A 388 3.43 -16.64 4.44
CA SER A 388 2.94 -17.95 4.01
C SER A 388 3.98 -19.00 4.39
N PRO A 389 3.57 -20.09 5.08
CA PRO A 389 4.48 -21.22 5.39
C PRO A 389 5.21 -21.75 4.14
N TYR A 390 4.66 -21.49 2.95
CA TYR A 390 5.24 -21.83 1.66
C TYR A 390 6.65 -21.27 1.43
N HIS A 391 7.00 -20.11 2.00
CA HIS A 391 8.36 -19.55 1.91
C HIS A 391 9.35 -20.20 2.87
N GLN A 392 8.87 -20.75 3.99
CA GLN A 392 9.70 -21.38 5.01
C GLN A 392 9.97 -22.86 4.73
N GLU A 393 9.01 -23.60 4.12
CA GLU A 393 9.10 -25.05 3.94
C GLU A 393 9.89 -25.48 2.71
N LEU A 394 10.00 -24.65 1.67
CA LEU A 394 10.58 -25.13 0.41
C LEU A 394 12.11 -24.98 0.29
N GLY A 395 12.75 -24.09 1.08
CA GLY A 395 14.19 -23.84 0.96
C GLY A 395 14.60 -23.48 -0.48
N ARG A 396 13.67 -22.84 -1.25
CA ARG A 396 13.77 -22.58 -2.68
C ARG A 396 13.70 -21.09 -2.94
N ASN A 397 14.30 -20.64 -4.04
CA ASN A 397 14.16 -19.29 -4.52
C ASN A 397 12.83 -19.18 -5.28
N TRP A 398 11.74 -18.88 -4.56
CA TRP A 398 10.38 -18.74 -5.07
C TRP A 398 9.94 -17.28 -5.01
N ASP A 399 9.56 -16.71 -6.16
CA ASP A 399 9.01 -15.36 -6.22
C ASP A 399 7.66 -15.31 -5.49
N CYS A 400 7.54 -14.43 -4.49
CA CYS A 400 6.35 -14.33 -3.66
C CYS A 400 5.08 -13.95 -4.45
N ARG A 401 5.22 -13.27 -5.58
CA ARG A 401 4.11 -12.89 -6.44
C ARG A 401 3.41 -14.09 -7.11
N LEU A 402 4.12 -15.21 -7.27
CA LEU A 402 3.58 -16.41 -7.95
C LEU A 402 2.33 -16.98 -7.27
N LYS A 403 2.27 -16.93 -5.92
CA LYS A 403 1.08 -17.38 -5.17
C LYS A 403 -0.17 -16.59 -5.55
N TYR A 404 -0.02 -15.29 -5.81
CA TYR A 404 -1.12 -14.39 -6.14
C TYR A 404 -1.61 -14.56 -7.58
N LEU A 405 -0.72 -15.01 -8.46
CA LEU A 405 -1.06 -15.41 -9.83
C LEU A 405 -1.74 -16.77 -9.91
N GLY A 406 -1.92 -17.45 -8.76
CA GLY A 406 -2.43 -18.82 -8.72
C GLY A 406 -1.42 -19.88 -9.17
N VAL A 407 -0.13 -19.50 -9.28
CA VAL A 407 0.94 -20.44 -9.62
C VAL A 407 1.28 -21.28 -8.39
N ARG A 408 1.33 -22.59 -8.58
CA ARG A 408 1.59 -23.56 -7.51
C ARG A 408 2.59 -24.62 -7.94
N LEU A 409 3.25 -25.21 -6.95
CA LEU A 409 4.12 -26.38 -7.15
C LEU A 409 3.34 -27.64 -6.83
N GLU A 410 3.38 -28.61 -7.75
CA GLU A 410 2.89 -29.96 -7.55
C GLU A 410 4.13 -30.84 -7.29
N PRO A 411 4.28 -31.41 -6.07
CA PRO A 411 5.47 -32.18 -5.69
C PRO A 411 5.51 -33.54 -6.41
N VAL A 412 6.68 -34.17 -6.42
CA VAL A 412 6.82 -35.56 -6.84
C VAL A 412 6.25 -36.48 -5.76
N THR A 413 5.42 -37.43 -6.16
CA THR A 413 4.80 -38.41 -5.24
C THR A 413 5.76 -39.49 -4.76
N ASP A 414 6.76 -39.85 -5.58
CA ASP A 414 7.84 -40.78 -5.23
C ASP A 414 9.19 -40.10 -5.45
N ASN A 415 9.86 -39.77 -4.37
CA ASN A 415 11.20 -39.18 -4.34
C ASN A 415 12.26 -40.12 -3.80
N SER A 416 12.02 -41.44 -3.81
CA SER A 416 12.96 -42.46 -3.35
C SER A 416 14.17 -42.61 -4.27
N GLY A 417 14.07 -42.16 -5.52
CA GLY A 417 15.11 -42.13 -6.53
C GLY A 417 15.49 -40.71 -6.97
N PRO A 418 16.38 -40.56 -7.96
CA PRO A 418 16.69 -39.27 -8.57
C PRO A 418 15.43 -38.63 -9.15
N TYR A 419 15.29 -37.30 -8.96
CA TYR A 419 14.16 -36.53 -9.53
C TYR A 419 14.57 -35.11 -9.84
N TRP A 420 13.78 -34.46 -10.69
CA TRP A 420 13.93 -33.02 -11.03
C TRP A 420 13.22 -32.15 -10.00
N LYS A 421 13.99 -31.45 -9.20
CA LYS A 421 13.51 -30.50 -8.19
C LYS A 421 13.48 -29.10 -8.77
N LEU A 422 12.40 -28.38 -8.61
CA LEU A 422 12.37 -26.96 -8.89
C LEU A 422 13.17 -26.22 -7.81
N VAL A 423 14.23 -25.53 -8.18
CA VAL A 423 15.08 -24.78 -7.23
C VAL A 423 14.88 -23.27 -7.33
N ARG A 424 14.30 -22.77 -8.43
CA ARG A 424 13.99 -21.37 -8.62
C ARG A 424 12.78 -21.20 -9.51
N ALA A 425 11.87 -20.27 -9.11
CA ALA A 425 10.76 -19.80 -9.93
C ALA A 425 10.62 -18.29 -9.77
N GLN A 426 10.55 -17.56 -10.87
CA GLN A 426 10.43 -16.12 -10.93
C GLN A 426 9.35 -15.73 -11.94
N TRP A 427 8.64 -14.66 -11.62
CA TRP A 427 7.74 -13.99 -12.54
C TRP A 427 8.31 -12.62 -12.91
N PHE A 428 8.05 -12.19 -14.12
CA PHE A 428 8.43 -10.89 -14.65
C PHE A 428 7.18 -10.24 -15.20
N ASP A 429 6.83 -9.09 -14.66
CA ASP A 429 5.72 -8.30 -15.16
C ASP A 429 6.09 -7.56 -16.46
N GLU A 430 5.17 -6.77 -16.99
CA GLU A 430 5.30 -6.08 -18.27
C GLU A 430 6.43 -5.06 -18.32
N ASP A 431 6.91 -4.54 -17.18
CA ASP A 431 8.02 -3.60 -17.09
C ASP A 431 9.37 -4.31 -16.91
N GLU A 432 9.34 -5.48 -16.28
CA GLU A 432 10.53 -6.30 -16.06
C GLU A 432 10.91 -7.10 -17.29
N VAL A 433 9.96 -7.34 -18.21
CA VAL A 433 10.16 -8.14 -19.42
C VAL A 433 10.26 -7.26 -20.66
N VAL A 434 11.44 -7.24 -21.27
CA VAL A 434 11.63 -6.62 -22.58
C VAL A 434 11.07 -7.56 -23.66
N GLY A 435 9.78 -7.42 -23.95
CA GLY A 435 9.21 -7.88 -25.22
C GLY A 435 8.66 -9.30 -25.31
N ALA A 436 8.57 -10.10 -24.23
CA ALA A 436 8.27 -11.52 -24.39
C ALA A 436 7.14 -12.03 -23.47
N GLY A 437 6.20 -12.79 -24.03
CA GLY A 437 5.25 -13.64 -23.31
C GLY A 437 5.76 -15.09 -23.28
N TYR A 438 6.81 -15.39 -22.50
CA TYR A 438 7.47 -16.70 -22.53
C TYR A 438 7.59 -17.34 -21.15
N ILE A 439 7.61 -18.68 -21.16
CA ILE A 439 8.14 -19.51 -20.07
C ILE A 439 9.58 -19.88 -20.43
N PHE A 440 10.53 -19.46 -19.62
CA PHE A 440 11.93 -19.82 -19.76
C PHE A 440 12.26 -20.95 -18.76
N VAL A 441 12.97 -21.98 -19.23
CA VAL A 441 13.35 -23.12 -18.41
C VAL A 441 14.85 -23.33 -18.49
N LYS A 442 15.47 -23.55 -17.31
CA LYS A 442 16.86 -23.94 -17.15
C LYS A 442 16.92 -25.28 -16.44
N ALA A 443 17.69 -26.22 -16.98
CA ALA A 443 17.97 -27.50 -16.35
C ALA A 443 19.40 -27.49 -15.83
N LEU A 444 19.58 -27.96 -14.58
CA LEU A 444 20.88 -28.11 -13.95
C LEU A 444 21.14 -29.58 -13.58
N ASP A 445 22.39 -30.01 -13.70
CA ASP A 445 22.83 -31.29 -13.18
C ASP A 445 22.88 -31.31 -11.63
N GLU A 446 23.27 -32.41 -11.04
CA GLU A 446 23.39 -32.57 -9.59
C GLU A 446 24.39 -31.58 -8.95
N LYS A 447 25.38 -31.13 -9.73
CA LYS A 447 26.41 -30.17 -9.29
C LYS A 447 26.01 -28.71 -9.52
N GLY A 448 24.85 -28.46 -10.16
CA GLY A 448 24.38 -27.12 -10.50
C GLY A 448 24.88 -26.60 -11.84
N ASN A 449 25.49 -27.42 -12.68
CA ASN A 449 25.90 -27.01 -14.02
C ASN A 449 24.72 -27.09 -14.99
N PRO A 450 24.59 -26.16 -15.94
CA PRO A 450 23.54 -26.17 -16.96
C PRO A 450 23.65 -27.39 -17.88
N ILE A 451 22.48 -27.96 -18.24
CA ILE A 451 22.38 -29.09 -19.19
C ILE A 451 21.73 -28.59 -20.48
N GLU A 452 22.45 -28.73 -21.60
CA GLU A 452 21.92 -28.50 -22.93
C GLU A 452 21.10 -29.71 -23.41
N ASN A 453 20.11 -29.47 -24.27
CA ASN A 453 19.24 -30.49 -24.83
C ASN A 453 18.48 -31.34 -23.80
N ALA A 454 18.37 -30.87 -22.56
CA ALA A 454 17.45 -31.44 -21.59
C ALA A 454 16.01 -31.09 -22.03
N THR A 455 15.11 -32.06 -21.97
CA THR A 455 13.74 -31.88 -22.41
C THR A 455 12.81 -31.53 -21.25
N PHE A 456 11.89 -30.61 -21.47
CA PHE A 456 10.78 -30.33 -20.58
C PHE A 456 9.44 -30.37 -21.32
N ILE A 457 8.38 -30.62 -20.59
CA ILE A 457 7.01 -30.64 -21.09
C ILE A 457 6.29 -29.38 -20.64
N VAL A 458 5.61 -28.74 -21.60
CA VAL A 458 4.60 -27.71 -21.35
C VAL A 458 3.24 -28.32 -21.66
N ALA A 459 2.44 -28.58 -20.64
CA ALA A 459 1.12 -29.17 -20.76
C ALA A 459 0.02 -28.11 -20.67
N ARG A 460 -1.03 -28.27 -21.45
CA ARG A 460 -2.31 -27.55 -21.44
C ARG A 460 -3.43 -28.55 -21.22
N LYS A 461 -4.68 -28.09 -21.10
CA LYS A 461 -5.83 -28.95 -20.82
C LYS A 461 -5.89 -30.17 -21.74
N ASP A 462 -5.71 -29.97 -23.06
CA ASP A 462 -5.93 -31.00 -24.07
C ASP A 462 -4.69 -31.28 -24.95
N ALA A 463 -3.52 -30.77 -24.61
CA ALA A 463 -2.28 -30.90 -25.37
C ALA A 463 -1.03 -30.75 -24.50
N SER A 464 0.08 -31.32 -24.98
CA SER A 464 1.39 -31.08 -24.40
C SER A 464 2.46 -31.00 -25.48
N ASP A 465 3.41 -30.10 -25.28
CA ASP A 465 4.54 -29.90 -26.15
C ASP A 465 5.82 -30.29 -25.40
N GLN A 466 6.70 -31.01 -26.08
CA GLN A 466 8.03 -31.34 -25.56
C GLN A 466 9.06 -30.38 -26.15
N VAL A 467 9.79 -29.68 -25.28
CA VAL A 467 10.70 -28.61 -25.66
C VAL A 467 12.11 -28.93 -25.15
N PRO A 468 13.15 -28.89 -26.00
CA PRO A 468 14.53 -29.04 -25.53
C PRO A 468 15.08 -27.73 -24.97
N THR A 469 15.95 -27.82 -23.98
CA THR A 469 16.83 -26.70 -23.60
C THR A 469 17.90 -26.51 -24.69
N LYS A 470 18.19 -25.26 -24.98
CA LYS A 470 19.18 -24.86 -26.00
C LYS A 470 20.34 -24.14 -25.32
N GLY A 471 21.23 -23.55 -26.08
CA GLY A 471 22.22 -22.61 -25.56
C GLY A 471 21.58 -21.40 -24.88
N SER A 472 22.33 -20.74 -24.02
CA SER A 472 21.83 -19.66 -23.15
C SER A 472 21.19 -18.50 -23.94
N ILE A 473 19.90 -18.23 -23.63
CA ILE A 473 19.22 -16.99 -24.00
C ILE A 473 18.82 -16.36 -22.65
N ASP A 474 19.26 -15.14 -22.38
CA ASP A 474 19.02 -14.43 -21.12
C ASP A 474 19.31 -15.28 -19.85
N GLY A 475 20.32 -16.14 -19.91
CA GLY A 475 20.66 -17.03 -18.81
C GLY A 475 19.74 -18.25 -18.64
N TYR A 476 18.77 -18.48 -19.56
CA TYR A 476 17.90 -19.66 -19.60
C TYR A 476 18.04 -20.39 -20.93
N TRP A 477 17.94 -21.71 -20.91
CA TRP A 477 18.34 -22.63 -21.96
C TRP A 477 17.19 -23.15 -22.81
N GLY A 478 15.95 -22.89 -22.42
CA GLY A 478 14.75 -23.25 -23.16
C GLY A 478 13.68 -22.17 -23.03
N ASN A 479 12.88 -21.97 -24.06
CA ASN A 479 11.80 -21.02 -24.06
C ASN A 479 10.55 -21.59 -24.73
N TYR A 480 9.38 -21.23 -24.20
CA TYR A 480 8.08 -21.60 -24.73
C TYR A 480 7.15 -20.37 -24.77
N PRO A 481 6.60 -19.99 -25.95
CA PRO A 481 5.71 -18.85 -26.04
C PRO A 481 4.35 -19.13 -25.41
N MET A 482 3.84 -18.19 -24.61
CA MET A 482 2.52 -18.27 -24.01
C MET A 482 1.49 -17.54 -24.87
N TYR A 483 0.35 -18.20 -25.09
CA TYR A 483 -0.83 -17.63 -25.78
C TYR A 483 -2.09 -17.74 -24.92
N GLY A 484 -2.02 -18.43 -23.78
CA GLY A 484 -3.13 -18.62 -22.85
C GLY A 484 -2.96 -17.77 -21.59
N CYS A 485 -4.08 -17.46 -20.95
CA CYS A 485 -4.12 -16.72 -19.70
C CYS A 485 -3.60 -17.54 -18.50
N LEU A 486 -3.42 -16.88 -17.35
CA LEU A 486 -3.07 -17.54 -16.08
C LEU A 486 -3.94 -18.78 -15.84
N GLY A 487 -3.33 -19.84 -15.38
CA GLY A 487 -3.98 -21.15 -15.20
C GLY A 487 -3.86 -22.11 -16.39
N THR A 488 -3.40 -21.63 -17.56
CA THR A 488 -3.38 -22.45 -18.79
C THR A 488 -2.29 -23.51 -18.78
N TYR A 489 -1.08 -23.19 -18.28
CA TYR A 489 0.08 -24.04 -18.51
C TYR A 489 0.58 -24.72 -17.22
N LYS A 490 1.11 -25.95 -17.42
CA LYS A 490 1.92 -26.68 -16.44
C LYS A 490 3.26 -27.03 -17.06
N VAL A 491 4.34 -26.92 -16.29
CA VAL A 491 5.70 -27.21 -16.74
C VAL A 491 6.39 -28.20 -15.82
N ARG A 492 7.01 -29.23 -16.40
CA ARG A 492 7.85 -30.20 -15.70
C ARG A 492 9.02 -30.65 -16.59
N MET A 493 10.08 -31.14 -16.00
CA MET A 493 11.16 -31.79 -16.75
C MET A 493 10.69 -33.16 -17.28
N ASN A 494 11.22 -33.55 -18.44
CA ASN A 494 11.05 -34.87 -19.05
C ASN A 494 12.39 -35.31 -19.66
N HIS A 495 13.38 -35.45 -18.82
CA HIS A 495 14.74 -35.77 -19.22
C HIS A 495 15.29 -36.94 -18.38
N LEU A 496 15.99 -37.87 -19.00
CA LEU A 496 16.57 -39.07 -18.39
C LEU A 496 15.55 -40.02 -17.74
N GLY A 497 14.25 -39.85 -17.99
CA GLY A 497 13.19 -40.70 -17.44
C GLY A 497 12.94 -40.51 -15.93
N TYR A 498 13.53 -39.50 -15.30
CA TYR A 498 13.32 -39.24 -13.88
C TYR A 498 12.03 -38.48 -13.61
N PRO A 499 11.36 -38.73 -12.47
CA PRO A 499 10.21 -37.94 -12.04
C PRO A 499 10.56 -36.45 -11.91
N SER A 500 9.59 -35.59 -12.06
CA SER A 500 9.78 -34.14 -11.95
C SER A 500 8.68 -33.49 -11.13
N GLU A 501 9.03 -32.54 -10.30
CA GLU A 501 8.08 -31.57 -9.79
C GLU A 501 7.46 -30.78 -10.95
N THR A 502 6.23 -30.34 -10.76
CA THR A 502 5.48 -29.61 -11.79
C THR A 502 5.09 -28.23 -11.29
N VAL A 503 5.36 -27.20 -12.09
CA VAL A 503 4.86 -25.85 -11.84
C VAL A 503 3.57 -25.68 -12.62
N ALA A 504 2.46 -25.41 -11.95
CA ALA A 504 1.14 -25.29 -12.54
C ALA A 504 0.57 -23.87 -12.33
N GLY A 505 -0.34 -23.47 -13.21
CA GLY A 505 -1.00 -22.18 -13.10
C GLY A 505 -0.37 -21.06 -13.92
N LEU A 506 0.64 -21.37 -14.74
CA LEU A 506 1.34 -20.39 -15.58
C LEU A 506 0.45 -19.88 -16.72
N GLY A 507 0.73 -18.67 -17.21
CA GLY A 507 0.02 -18.04 -18.32
C GLY A 507 0.21 -16.53 -18.35
N LEU A 508 -0.33 -15.89 -19.39
CA LEU A 508 -0.35 -14.44 -19.51
C LEU A 508 -1.41 -13.85 -18.57
N GLY A 509 -1.12 -12.73 -17.91
CA GLY A 509 -2.07 -12.04 -17.06
C GLY A 509 -1.42 -11.47 -15.82
N LEU A 510 -2.22 -10.68 -15.11
CA LEU A 510 -1.90 -10.05 -13.83
C LEU A 510 -2.82 -10.64 -12.75
N GLU A 511 -2.46 -10.48 -11.50
CA GLU A 511 -3.27 -11.06 -10.41
C GLU A 511 -4.68 -10.50 -10.32
N ASP A 512 -4.88 -9.24 -10.66
CA ASP A 512 -6.17 -8.54 -10.72
C ASP A 512 -6.80 -8.57 -12.13
N ALA A 513 -6.01 -8.89 -13.14
CA ALA A 513 -6.45 -9.07 -14.51
C ALA A 513 -5.96 -10.41 -15.09
N PRO A 514 -6.39 -11.57 -14.50
CA PRO A 514 -5.84 -12.88 -14.85
C PRO A 514 -6.16 -13.34 -16.27
N ARG A 515 -7.04 -12.62 -16.96
CA ARG A 515 -7.39 -12.87 -18.38
C ARG A 515 -6.87 -11.78 -19.31
N LEU A 516 -6.10 -10.83 -18.79
CA LEU A 516 -5.51 -9.79 -19.62
C LEU A 516 -4.36 -10.38 -20.43
N TRP A 517 -4.36 -10.13 -21.72
CA TRP A 517 -3.27 -10.50 -22.61
C TRP A 517 -2.12 -9.48 -22.46
N THR A 518 -1.20 -9.74 -21.54
CA THR A 518 -0.09 -8.85 -21.25
C THR A 518 1.25 -9.56 -21.43
N ARG A 519 2.31 -8.80 -21.66
CA ARG A 519 3.66 -9.31 -21.89
C ARG A 519 4.34 -9.63 -20.55
N THR A 520 4.00 -10.76 -19.96
CA THR A 520 4.65 -11.27 -18.73
C THR A 520 5.48 -12.51 -19.05
N ALA A 521 6.41 -12.88 -18.19
CA ALA A 521 7.22 -14.07 -18.38
C ALA A 521 7.48 -14.82 -17.06
N PHE A 522 7.81 -16.10 -17.20
CA PHE A 522 8.26 -16.92 -16.07
C PHE A 522 9.66 -17.46 -16.35
N ARG A 523 10.51 -17.50 -15.31
CA ARG A 523 11.80 -18.18 -15.36
C ARG A 523 11.83 -19.28 -14.31
N LEU A 524 11.97 -20.53 -14.76
CA LEU A 524 11.97 -21.72 -13.93
C LEU A 524 13.34 -22.40 -14.03
N THR A 525 13.92 -22.78 -12.90
CA THR A 525 15.16 -23.55 -12.86
C THR A 525 14.91 -24.86 -12.13
N PHE A 526 15.11 -25.95 -12.83
CA PHE A 526 15.05 -27.31 -12.28
C PHE A 526 16.47 -27.86 -12.10
N GLN A 527 16.70 -28.58 -11.02
CA GLN A 527 17.95 -29.28 -10.76
C GLN A 527 17.70 -30.78 -10.54
N LEU A 528 18.51 -31.62 -11.16
CA LEU A 528 18.51 -33.02 -10.86
C LEU A 528 19.06 -33.23 -9.45
N VAL A 529 18.28 -33.88 -8.60
CA VAL A 529 18.70 -34.20 -7.24
C VAL A 529 18.62 -35.72 -7.00
N LYS A 530 19.58 -36.26 -6.26
CA LYS A 530 19.51 -37.60 -5.74
C LYS A 530 19.14 -37.56 -4.27
N PRO A 531 18.18 -38.35 -3.79
CA PRO A 531 17.90 -38.41 -2.37
C PRO A 531 19.16 -38.88 -1.65
N ASP A 532 19.50 -38.20 -0.59
CA ASP A 532 20.62 -38.59 0.26
C ASP A 532 20.21 -39.85 1.04
N ARG A 533 20.63 -41.02 0.56
CA ARG A 533 20.33 -42.32 1.21
C ARG A 533 20.97 -42.45 2.59
N SER A 534 21.79 -41.47 3.02
CA SER A 534 22.45 -41.49 4.32
C SER A 534 21.53 -41.16 5.52
N ASN A 535 20.30 -40.68 5.28
CA ASN A 535 19.36 -40.33 6.35
C ASN A 535 18.20 -41.33 6.56
N GLY A 536 18.37 -42.56 6.13
CA GLY A 536 17.38 -43.67 6.30
C GLY A 536 17.48 -44.46 7.59
N SER A 537 18.23 -44.04 8.60
CA SER A 537 18.22 -44.63 9.93
C SER A 537 17.85 -43.60 10.98
N GLY A 538 16.65 -43.72 11.55
CA GLY A 538 16.05 -42.80 12.52
C GLY A 538 16.82 -42.71 13.85
N LYS A 539 18.10 -42.39 13.80
CA LYS A 539 18.88 -42.00 14.97
C LYS A 539 18.79 -40.48 15.09
N PRO A 540 18.34 -39.89 16.20
CA PRO A 540 18.38 -38.44 16.38
C PRO A 540 19.82 -37.96 16.19
N LEU A 541 20.01 -36.93 15.33
CA LEU A 541 21.29 -36.24 15.21
C LEU A 541 21.76 -35.79 16.59
N ASP A 542 23.05 -35.99 16.90
CA ASP A 542 23.62 -35.41 18.10
C ASP A 542 23.65 -33.86 18.01
N GLU A 543 23.89 -33.21 19.12
CA GLU A 543 23.87 -31.74 19.19
C GLU A 543 24.91 -31.11 18.26
N THR A 544 26.05 -31.73 18.06
CA THR A 544 27.13 -31.28 17.18
C THR A 544 26.73 -31.38 15.71
N GLU A 545 26.04 -32.44 15.33
CA GLU A 545 25.52 -32.67 13.97
C GLU A 545 24.38 -31.69 13.67
N ARG A 546 23.49 -31.41 14.65
CA ARG A 546 22.44 -30.39 14.55
C ARG A 546 23.01 -28.98 14.33
N GLN A 547 24.04 -28.62 15.10
CA GLN A 547 24.72 -27.32 14.94
C GLN A 547 25.46 -27.24 13.61
N ALA A 548 26.07 -28.29 13.14
CA ALA A 548 26.71 -28.32 11.82
C ALA A 548 25.68 -28.21 10.67
N ALA A 549 24.53 -28.87 10.81
CA ALA A 549 23.41 -28.74 9.87
C ALA A 549 22.83 -27.34 9.87
N LEU A 550 22.63 -26.72 11.05
CA LEU A 550 22.17 -25.35 11.20
C LEU A 550 23.15 -24.35 10.57
N ARG A 551 24.47 -24.51 10.84
CA ARG A 551 25.51 -23.66 10.22
C ARG A 551 25.48 -23.76 8.70
N ARG A 552 25.36 -24.95 8.12
CA ARG A 552 25.22 -25.15 6.68
C ARG A 552 23.95 -24.51 6.13
N ALA A 553 22.83 -24.65 6.82
CA ALA A 553 21.57 -24.03 6.43
C ALA A 553 21.65 -22.49 6.46
N VAL A 554 22.24 -21.90 7.50
CA VAL A 554 22.47 -20.46 7.63
C VAL A 554 23.38 -19.94 6.52
N ILE A 555 24.51 -20.63 6.23
CA ILE A 555 25.44 -20.25 5.16
C ILE A 555 24.73 -20.34 3.79
N ASN A 556 23.96 -21.39 3.54
CA ASN A 556 23.22 -21.53 2.28
C ASN A 556 22.10 -20.52 2.13
N ALA A 557 21.43 -20.15 3.21
CA ALA A 557 20.44 -19.08 3.22
C ALA A 557 21.07 -17.70 2.99
N ALA A 558 22.29 -17.45 3.46
CA ALA A 558 23.01 -16.21 3.26
C ALA A 558 23.56 -16.03 1.83
N LYS A 559 23.91 -17.14 1.14
CA LYS A 559 24.50 -17.11 -0.21
C LYS A 559 23.73 -16.27 -1.24
N PRO A 560 22.38 -16.29 -1.32
CA PRO A 560 21.63 -15.46 -2.26
C PRO A 560 21.66 -13.97 -1.93
N HIS A 561 21.98 -13.64 -0.68
CA HIS A 561 22.08 -12.26 -0.19
C HIS A 561 23.52 -11.73 -0.22
N LEU A 562 24.49 -12.60 -0.50
CA LEU A 562 25.85 -12.17 -0.74
C LEU A 562 25.89 -11.41 -2.09
N ILE A 563 26.27 -10.15 -2.04
CA ILE A 563 26.61 -9.39 -3.23
C ILE A 563 27.71 -10.17 -3.97
N PRO A 564 27.63 -10.37 -5.31
CA PRO A 564 28.66 -11.12 -6.03
C PRO A 564 30.04 -10.61 -5.67
N LEU A 565 30.86 -11.48 -5.13
CA LEU A 565 32.22 -11.15 -4.75
C LEU A 565 33.06 -11.19 -6.03
N ASP A 566 33.49 -10.05 -6.52
CA ASP A 566 34.59 -9.97 -7.47
C ASP A 566 35.88 -9.66 -6.70
N PRO A 567 36.69 -10.66 -6.37
CA PRO A 567 37.93 -10.47 -5.63
C PRO A 567 39.01 -9.77 -6.45
N SER A 568 38.79 -9.56 -7.75
CA SER A 568 39.72 -8.93 -8.65
C SER A 568 39.64 -7.40 -8.62
N THR A 569 38.60 -6.80 -8.02
CA THR A 569 38.45 -5.34 -7.98
C THR A 569 39.59 -4.69 -7.18
N PRO A 570 40.11 -3.55 -7.64
CA PRO A 570 41.19 -2.85 -6.95
C PRO A 570 40.92 -2.55 -5.49
N PHE A 571 39.68 -2.18 -5.16
CA PHE A 571 39.25 -1.88 -3.78
C PHE A 571 39.24 -3.11 -2.90
N HIS A 572 38.78 -4.26 -3.42
CA HIS A 572 38.79 -5.51 -2.66
C HIS A 572 40.21 -6.02 -2.41
N GLN A 573 41.09 -5.94 -3.42
CA GLN A 573 42.50 -6.29 -3.28
C GLN A 573 43.21 -5.37 -2.27
N TYR A 574 42.91 -4.07 -2.31
CA TYR A 574 43.45 -3.12 -1.35
C TYR A 574 42.96 -3.43 0.08
N ALA A 575 41.65 -3.59 0.27
CA ALA A 575 41.06 -3.90 1.56
C ALA A 575 41.62 -5.19 2.18
N ARG A 576 41.83 -6.23 1.37
CA ARG A 576 42.44 -7.49 1.78
C ARG A 576 43.88 -7.31 2.25
N ARG A 577 44.70 -6.53 1.48
CA ARG A 577 46.09 -6.23 1.85
C ARG A 577 46.19 -5.45 3.16
N HIS A 578 45.25 -4.57 3.42
CA HIS A 578 45.22 -3.71 4.61
C HIS A 578 44.36 -4.26 5.76
N GLY A 579 43.81 -5.49 5.65
CA GLY A 579 43.06 -6.13 6.72
C GLY A 579 41.77 -5.43 7.13
N LEU A 580 41.10 -4.76 6.17
CA LEU A 580 39.91 -3.94 6.44
C LEU A 580 38.63 -4.76 6.69
N GLY A 581 38.69 -6.07 6.57
CA GLY A 581 37.56 -6.97 6.79
C GLY A 581 36.68 -7.11 5.55
N GLU A 582 35.45 -7.59 5.77
CA GLU A 582 34.51 -7.85 4.69
C GLU A 582 33.85 -6.57 4.16
N ARG A 583 33.39 -6.65 2.94
CA ARG A 583 32.70 -5.57 2.23
C ARG A 583 31.30 -5.34 2.79
N LEU A 584 30.92 -4.09 3.06
CA LEU A 584 29.63 -3.69 3.58
C LEU A 584 28.74 -2.99 2.52
N SER A 585 29.31 -2.50 1.41
CA SER A 585 28.55 -1.81 0.36
C SER A 585 28.97 -2.22 -1.04
N THR A 586 28.14 -1.91 -2.04
CA THR A 586 28.57 -1.76 -3.43
C THR A 586 29.49 -0.55 -3.56
N GLU A 587 30.18 -0.40 -4.70
CA GLU A 587 30.89 0.83 -5.02
C GLU A 587 29.88 1.98 -5.18
N PHE A 588 30.22 3.17 -4.66
CA PHE A 588 29.44 4.40 -4.77
C PHE A 588 30.36 5.57 -5.13
N THR A 589 29.79 6.65 -5.61
CA THR A 589 30.53 7.88 -5.95
C THR A 589 30.21 8.97 -4.94
N LEU A 590 31.20 9.81 -4.65
CA LEU A 590 31.06 11.03 -3.87
C LEU A 590 31.87 12.15 -4.48
N GLU A 591 31.51 13.38 -4.20
CA GLU A 591 32.27 14.58 -4.62
C GLU A 591 32.75 15.33 -3.38
N HIS A 592 34.01 15.72 -3.41
CA HIS A 592 34.61 16.55 -2.37
C HIS A 592 35.58 17.55 -3.02
N GLU A 593 35.41 18.84 -2.74
CA GLU A 593 36.20 19.94 -3.27
C GLU A 593 36.37 19.93 -4.81
N GLY A 594 35.26 19.57 -5.52
CA GLY A 594 35.23 19.49 -6.98
C GLY A 594 35.93 18.26 -7.59
N VAL A 595 36.41 17.34 -6.76
CA VAL A 595 36.99 16.06 -7.20
C VAL A 595 35.98 14.95 -6.96
N GLN A 596 35.71 14.15 -7.99
CA GLN A 596 34.86 12.97 -7.87
C GLN A 596 35.66 11.73 -7.49
N TYR A 597 35.17 11.02 -6.49
CA TYR A 597 35.77 9.81 -5.97
C TYR A 597 34.84 8.62 -6.16
N LYS A 598 35.42 7.46 -6.37
CA LYS A 598 34.77 6.16 -6.23
C LYS A 598 35.16 5.59 -4.88
N ALA A 599 34.21 5.02 -4.17
CA ALA A 599 34.43 4.48 -2.82
C ALA A 599 33.65 3.19 -2.56
N GLN A 600 34.11 2.41 -1.57
CA GLN A 600 33.45 1.19 -1.11
C GLN A 600 33.69 0.99 0.40
N ALA A 601 32.63 0.69 1.15
CA ALA A 601 32.72 0.47 2.58
C ALA A 601 33.10 -0.98 2.91
N PHE A 602 33.95 -1.13 3.92
CA PHE A 602 34.40 -2.39 4.53
C PHE A 602 34.23 -2.33 6.05
N VAL A 603 34.34 -3.44 6.74
CA VAL A 603 34.08 -3.52 8.20
C VAL A 603 34.89 -2.52 9.01
N LYS A 604 36.13 -2.22 8.63
CA LYS A 604 37.02 -1.33 9.40
C LYS A 604 37.27 0.05 8.76
N GLY A 605 36.61 0.36 7.67
CA GLY A 605 36.78 1.67 7.01
C GLY A 605 36.29 1.71 5.58
N VAL A 606 36.47 2.84 4.93
CA VAL A 606 36.07 3.08 3.54
C VAL A 606 37.31 3.16 2.66
N VAL A 607 37.37 2.36 1.60
CA VAL A 607 38.39 2.45 0.53
C VAL A 607 37.85 3.37 -0.55
N TYR A 608 38.70 4.28 -1.06
CA TYR A 608 38.33 5.24 -2.09
C TYR A 608 39.49 5.56 -3.05
N ALA A 609 39.15 6.02 -4.22
CA ALA A 609 40.13 6.57 -5.19
C ALA A 609 39.45 7.67 -6.02
N PRO A 610 40.20 8.68 -6.50
CA PRO A 610 39.68 9.63 -7.48
C PRO A 610 39.31 8.90 -8.78
N ILE A 611 38.20 9.30 -9.40
CA ILE A 611 37.72 8.64 -10.63
C ILE A 611 38.71 8.81 -11.78
N ASN A 612 39.38 9.96 -11.82
CA ASN A 612 40.41 10.29 -12.82
C ASN A 612 41.81 9.72 -12.49
N ALA A 613 41.99 9.10 -11.33
CA ALA A 613 43.25 8.47 -10.88
C ALA A 613 42.94 7.17 -10.09
N PRO A 614 42.37 6.14 -10.73
CA PRO A 614 41.87 4.94 -10.06
C PRO A 614 42.95 4.08 -9.38
N ASP A 615 44.24 4.31 -9.72
CA ASP A 615 45.37 3.63 -9.10
C ASP A 615 45.78 4.24 -7.74
N GLN A 616 45.27 5.44 -7.41
CA GLN A 616 45.55 6.11 -6.14
C GLN A 616 44.53 5.66 -5.05
N VAL A 617 44.52 4.38 -4.77
CA VAL A 617 43.61 3.81 -3.78
C VAL A 617 44.10 4.12 -2.37
N ALA A 618 43.23 4.68 -1.56
CA ALA A 618 43.46 4.99 -0.15
C ALA A 618 42.30 4.45 0.72
N HIS A 619 42.44 4.50 2.03
CA HIS A 619 41.32 4.20 2.94
C HIS A 619 41.27 5.14 4.14
N VAL A 620 40.09 5.28 4.72
CA VAL A 620 39.86 6.01 5.95
C VAL A 620 39.14 5.07 6.93
N PRO A 621 39.62 4.93 8.19
CA PRO A 621 38.90 4.17 9.21
C PRO A 621 37.65 4.92 9.68
N TYR A 622 36.65 4.19 10.23
CA TYR A 622 35.44 4.82 10.78
C TYR A 622 35.68 5.60 12.08
N THR A 623 36.78 5.27 12.77
CA THR A 623 37.23 6.03 13.96
C THR A 623 38.49 6.79 13.58
N GLY A 624 38.33 8.07 13.32
CA GLY A 624 39.41 9.03 13.19
C GLY A 624 39.64 9.76 14.49
#